data_246c0fa6974bb7a4c6d3760047ee5cf8
#
_entry.id   246c0fa6974bb7a4c6d3760047ee5cf8
#
_cell.length_a   1.000
_cell.length_b   1.000
_cell.length_c   1.000
_cell.angle_alpha   90.00
_cell.angle_beta   90.00
_cell.angle_gamma   90.00
#
_symmetry.space_group_name_H-M   'P 1'
#
loop_
_entity.id
_entity.type
_entity.pdbx_description
1 polymer ?
#
loop_
_entity_poly.entity_id
_entity_poly.type
_entity_poly.pdbx_seq_one_letter_code
_entity_poly.pdbx_strand_id
1 'polypeptide(L)'
;KTSNYLMSVIEKKIAQNKGYNDALFVNEKNLAVETTSGNFFWIKGTNVFTPSIENGALPGIARNLIIKACKKNKIRLHEGDYEPGSIIFPEAMFITNAAKGIVEVTNLNNITRPTQTNKLFPKIKEEFHRLMEWD
;
A
#
# COMPACT_ATOMS: atom_id res chain seq x y z
N LYS A 1 -14.84 13.25 -0.87
CA LYS A 1 -14.13 12.52 0.15
C LYS A 1 -15.04 11.88 1.19
N THR A 2 -16.07 12.60 1.61
CA THR A 2 -17.01 12.02 2.56
C THR A 2 -17.77 10.83 1.99
N SER A 3 -18.16 10.90 0.71
CA SER A 3 -18.81 9.76 0.08
C SER A 3 -17.84 8.58 -0.05
N ASN A 4 -16.55 8.86 -0.22
CA ASN A 4 -15.55 7.81 -0.25
C ASN A 4 -15.39 7.16 1.12
N TYR A 5 -15.54 7.94 2.18
CA TYR A 5 -15.45 7.39 3.51
C TYR A 5 -16.54 6.35 3.76
N LEU A 6 -17.78 6.66 3.34
CA LEU A 6 -18.88 5.72 3.51
C LEU A 6 -18.63 4.44 2.71
N MET A 7 -18.16 4.58 1.46
CA MET A 7 -17.84 3.41 0.65
C MET A 7 -16.74 2.58 1.31
N SER A 8 -15.75 3.24 1.90
CA SER A 8 -14.66 2.53 2.58
C SER A 8 -15.21 1.72 3.76
N VAL A 9 -16.12 2.28 4.54
CA VAL A 9 -16.71 1.55 5.67
C VAL A 9 -17.47 0.33 5.18
N ILE A 10 -18.26 0.49 4.13
CA ILE A 10 -19.06 -0.60 3.58
C ILE A 10 -18.17 -1.71 3.04
N GLU A 11 -17.20 -1.34 2.21
CA GLU A 11 -16.35 -2.34 1.57
C GLU A 11 -15.47 -3.07 2.58
N LYS A 12 -15.01 -2.36 3.61
CA LYS A 12 -14.24 -3.00 4.66
C LYS A 12 -15.09 -4.02 5.41
N LYS A 13 -16.35 -3.68 5.68
CA LYS A 13 -17.26 -4.60 6.34
C LYS A 13 -17.50 -5.85 5.51
N ILE A 14 -17.68 -5.67 4.20
CA ILE A 14 -17.86 -6.80 3.29
C ILE A 14 -16.63 -7.70 3.32
N ALA A 15 -15.44 -7.09 3.25
CA ALA A 15 -14.20 -7.85 3.31
C ALA A 15 -14.09 -8.63 4.62
N GLN A 16 -14.40 -7.98 5.74
CA GLN A 16 -14.34 -8.64 7.05
C GLN A 16 -15.30 -9.81 7.13
N ASN A 17 -16.48 -9.68 6.54
CA ASN A 17 -17.44 -10.78 6.51
C ASN A 17 -16.94 -11.97 5.71
N LYS A 18 -15.99 -11.73 4.80
CA LYS A 18 -15.37 -12.80 4.00
C LYS A 18 -14.06 -13.30 4.61
N GLY A 19 -13.70 -12.83 5.79
CA GLY A 19 -12.50 -13.28 6.47
C GLY A 19 -11.25 -12.46 6.20
N TYR A 20 -11.38 -11.33 5.54
CA TYR A 20 -10.24 -10.45 5.25
C TYR A 20 -10.26 -9.24 6.18
N ASN A 21 -9.12 -8.55 6.28
CA ASN A 21 -9.01 -7.38 7.14
C ASN A 21 -9.31 -6.07 6.41
N ASP A 22 -9.18 -6.06 5.09
CA ASP A 22 -9.30 -4.84 4.30
C ASP A 22 -9.65 -5.20 2.88
N ALA A 23 -9.91 -4.20 2.05
CA ALA A 23 -10.22 -4.40 0.64
C ALA A 23 -9.42 -3.42 -0.20
N LEU A 24 -8.98 -3.87 -1.36
CA LEU A 24 -8.28 -3.02 -2.33
C LEU A 24 -9.29 -2.55 -3.36
N PHE A 25 -9.42 -1.22 -3.50
CA PHE A 25 -10.30 -0.64 -4.49
C PHE A 25 -9.66 -0.67 -5.87
N VAL A 26 -10.50 -0.87 -6.87
CA VAL A 26 -10.11 -0.70 -8.27
C VAL A 26 -11.06 0.32 -8.89
N ASN A 27 -10.56 1.05 -9.89
CA ASN A 27 -11.40 2.01 -10.60
C ASN A 27 -12.08 1.35 -11.80
N GLU A 28 -12.80 2.14 -12.60
CA GLU A 28 -13.53 1.60 -13.73
C GLU A 28 -12.63 1.03 -14.82
N LYS A 29 -11.35 1.34 -14.80
CA LYS A 29 -10.37 0.78 -15.75
C LYS A 29 -9.71 -0.48 -15.20
N ASN A 30 -10.20 -0.99 -14.08
CA ASN A 30 -9.64 -2.15 -13.38
C ASN A 30 -8.22 -1.91 -12.88
N LEU A 31 -7.91 -0.66 -12.54
CA LEU A 31 -6.60 -0.31 -11.99
C LEU A 31 -6.69 -0.20 -10.47
N ALA A 32 -5.69 -0.72 -9.80
CA ALA A 32 -5.62 -0.64 -8.34
C ALA A 32 -5.53 0.82 -7.90
N VAL A 33 -6.21 1.15 -6.82
CA VAL A 33 -6.27 2.53 -6.32
C VAL A 33 -5.64 2.61 -4.93
N GLU A 34 -6.29 2.09 -3.93
CA GLU A 34 -5.84 2.09 -2.54
C GLU A 34 -6.76 1.17 -1.75
N THR A 35 -6.39 0.87 -0.50
CA THR A 35 -7.29 0.09 0.34
C THR A 35 -8.27 1.00 1.05
N THR A 36 -9.23 0.39 1.76
CA THR A 36 -10.18 1.19 2.53
C THR A 36 -9.51 1.95 3.66
N SER A 37 -8.33 1.50 4.10
CA SER A 37 -7.64 2.07 5.27
C SER A 37 -6.45 2.94 4.92
N GLY A 38 -5.90 2.84 3.71
CA GLY A 38 -4.70 3.59 3.37
C GLY A 38 -4.16 3.26 2.00
N ASN A 39 -3.03 3.85 1.69
CA ASN A 39 -2.38 3.64 0.40
C ASN A 39 -1.67 2.28 0.38
N PHE A 40 -1.61 1.68 -0.80
CA PHE A 40 -1.11 0.33 -0.98
C PHE A 40 0.24 0.34 -1.71
N PHE A 41 1.16 -0.47 -1.22
CA PHE A 41 2.51 -0.60 -1.77
C PHE A 41 2.90 -2.06 -1.83
N TRP A 42 3.77 -2.40 -2.79
CA TRP A 42 4.42 -3.71 -2.76
C TRP A 42 5.85 -3.59 -3.23
N ILE A 43 6.65 -4.58 -2.88
CA ILE A 43 8.08 -4.60 -3.18
C ILE A 43 8.39 -5.87 -3.95
N LYS A 44 9.17 -5.73 -5.01
CA LYS A 44 9.68 -6.87 -5.75
C LYS A 44 11.12 -6.58 -6.11
N GLY A 45 12.05 -7.41 -5.60
CA GLY A 45 13.47 -7.17 -5.80
C GLY A 45 13.90 -5.88 -5.14
N THR A 46 14.43 -4.98 -5.93
CA THR A 46 14.90 -3.67 -5.46
C THR A 46 13.94 -2.55 -5.81
N ASN A 47 12.72 -2.88 -6.22
CA ASN A 47 11.74 -1.89 -6.67
C ASN A 47 10.52 -1.88 -5.78
N VAL A 48 10.02 -0.68 -5.49
CA VAL A 48 8.79 -0.46 -4.73
C VAL A 48 7.74 0.09 -5.70
N PHE A 49 6.52 -0.38 -5.58
CA PHE A 49 5.43 0.01 -6.47
C PHE A 49 4.25 0.53 -5.66
N THR A 50 3.55 1.52 -6.21
CA THR A 50 2.31 2.01 -5.62
C THR A 50 1.43 2.55 -6.74
N PRO A 51 0.09 2.42 -6.61
CA PRO A 51 -0.79 3.01 -7.61
C PRO A 51 -0.66 4.52 -7.66
N SER A 52 -0.81 5.05 -8.87
CA SER A 52 -0.77 6.49 -9.10
C SER A 52 -1.98 7.16 -8.45
N ILE A 53 -1.77 8.36 -7.90
CA ILE A 53 -2.89 9.14 -7.36
C ILE A 53 -3.85 9.57 -8.46
N GLU A 54 -3.40 9.58 -9.72
CA GLU A 54 -4.27 9.91 -10.85
C GLU A 54 -5.37 8.90 -11.05
N ASN A 55 -5.22 7.70 -10.49
CA ASN A 55 -6.23 6.66 -10.60
C ASN A 55 -7.28 6.74 -9.50
N GLY A 56 -7.17 7.72 -8.62
CA GLY A 56 -8.15 7.95 -7.57
C GLY A 56 -7.63 7.82 -6.16
N ALA A 57 -6.38 7.40 -5.97
CA ALA A 57 -5.80 7.26 -4.64
C ALA A 57 -5.59 8.63 -4.00
N LEU A 58 -5.77 8.69 -2.69
CA LEU A 58 -5.49 9.92 -1.96
C LEU A 58 -3.98 10.12 -1.84
N PRO A 59 -3.50 11.38 -1.97
CA PRO A 59 -2.09 11.67 -1.72
C PRO A 59 -1.87 11.77 -0.22
N GLY A 60 -1.83 10.61 0.44
CA GLY A 60 -1.77 10.55 1.90
C GLY A 60 -0.44 11.07 2.45
N ILE A 61 -0.50 11.60 3.67
CA ILE A 61 0.70 12.08 4.35
C ILE A 61 1.67 10.92 4.56
N ALA A 62 1.18 9.78 5.02
CA ALA A 62 2.02 8.61 5.22
C ALA A 62 2.58 8.10 3.90
N ARG A 63 1.78 8.18 2.81
CA ARG A 63 2.26 7.82 1.49
C ARG A 63 3.47 8.67 1.10
N ASN A 64 3.38 9.97 1.33
CA ASN A 64 4.49 10.88 1.02
C ASN A 64 5.73 10.55 1.82
N LEU A 65 5.58 10.12 3.07
CA LEU A 65 6.72 9.73 3.87
C LEU A 65 7.42 8.49 3.33
N ILE A 66 6.65 7.54 2.79
CA ILE A 66 7.24 6.38 2.12
C ILE A 66 8.03 6.82 0.89
N ILE A 67 7.46 7.73 0.10
CA ILE A 67 8.15 8.23 -1.08
C ILE A 67 9.47 8.90 -0.68
N LYS A 68 9.44 9.72 0.38
CA LYS A 68 10.63 10.37 0.88
C LYS A 68 11.65 9.36 1.41
N ALA A 69 11.18 8.32 2.11
CA ALA A 69 12.05 7.28 2.65
C ALA A 69 12.77 6.56 1.52
N CYS A 70 12.04 6.23 0.46
CA CYS A 70 12.64 5.56 -0.69
C CYS A 70 13.65 6.46 -1.37
N LYS A 71 13.30 7.74 -1.57
CA LYS A 71 14.20 8.67 -2.22
C LYS A 71 15.48 8.85 -1.43
N LYS A 72 15.37 8.97 -0.11
CA LYS A 72 16.54 9.16 0.74
C LYS A 72 17.47 7.95 0.70
N ASN A 73 16.91 6.77 0.59
CA ASN A 73 17.70 5.54 0.55
C ASN A 73 18.01 5.09 -0.86
N LYS A 74 17.75 5.93 -1.86
CA LYS A 74 18.03 5.66 -3.27
C LYS A 74 17.33 4.40 -3.75
N ILE A 75 16.14 4.15 -3.24
CA ILE A 75 15.31 3.01 -3.62
C ILE A 75 14.37 3.50 -4.73
N ARG A 76 14.26 2.71 -5.79
CA ARG A 76 13.37 3.03 -6.90
C ARG A 76 11.93 2.78 -6.50
N LEU A 77 11.12 3.83 -6.57
CA LEU A 77 9.69 3.73 -6.32
C LEU A 77 8.96 4.11 -7.60
N HIS A 78 8.04 3.26 -8.01
CA HIS A 78 7.28 3.45 -9.25
C HIS A 78 5.82 3.72 -8.89
N GLU A 79 5.34 4.90 -9.29
CA GLU A 79 3.93 5.24 -9.22
C GLU A 79 3.35 4.97 -10.59
N GLY A 80 2.34 4.14 -10.68
CA GLY A 80 1.87 3.77 -11.99
C GLY A 80 0.48 3.16 -12.00
N ASP A 81 0.14 2.63 -13.16
CA ASP A 81 -1.16 2.01 -13.42
C ASP A 81 -0.99 0.50 -13.35
N TYR A 82 -1.63 -0.12 -12.37
CA TYR A 82 -1.47 -1.55 -12.15
C TYR A 82 -2.83 -2.20 -11.96
N GLU A 83 -3.10 -3.22 -12.78
CA GLU A 83 -4.24 -4.09 -12.51
C GLU A 83 -3.88 -5.02 -11.37
N PRO A 84 -4.83 -5.34 -10.49
CA PRO A 84 -4.51 -6.21 -9.34
C PRO A 84 -3.89 -7.54 -9.76
N GLY A 85 -4.32 -8.11 -10.90
CA GLY A 85 -3.78 -9.35 -11.38
C GLY A 85 -2.34 -9.30 -11.82
N SER A 86 -1.79 -8.08 -12.02
CA SER A 86 -0.39 -7.92 -12.40
C SER A 86 0.53 -7.89 -11.19
N ILE A 87 -0.02 -7.90 -9.98
CA ILE A 87 0.79 -7.95 -8.76
C ILE A 87 1.10 -9.41 -8.48
N ILE A 88 2.20 -9.90 -9.04
CA ILE A 88 2.55 -11.32 -9.02
C ILE A 88 3.83 -11.51 -8.22
N PHE A 89 3.78 -12.44 -7.26
CA PHE A 89 4.93 -12.83 -6.44
C PHE A 89 5.63 -11.63 -5.80
N PRO A 90 4.89 -10.72 -5.13
CA PRO A 90 5.55 -9.66 -4.39
C PRO A 90 6.32 -10.25 -3.21
N GLU A 91 7.45 -9.63 -2.89
CA GLU A 91 8.24 -10.08 -1.74
C GLU A 91 7.74 -9.45 -0.45
N ALA A 92 7.07 -8.32 -0.54
CA ALA A 92 6.43 -7.67 0.59
C ALA A 92 5.27 -6.83 0.08
N MET A 93 4.24 -6.71 0.88
CA MET A 93 3.12 -5.82 0.60
C MET A 93 2.78 -5.09 1.90
N PHE A 94 2.40 -3.83 1.79
CA PHE A 94 2.01 -3.09 2.98
C PHE A 94 1.07 -1.94 2.61
N ILE A 95 0.36 -1.46 3.62
CA ILE A 95 -0.45 -0.26 3.49
C ILE A 95 0.03 0.76 4.49
N THR A 96 -0.24 2.03 4.20
CA THR A 96 0.13 3.13 5.08
C THR A 96 -1.12 3.94 5.41
N ASN A 97 -1.25 4.29 6.69
CA ASN A 97 -2.25 5.29 7.06
C ASN A 97 -1.72 6.11 8.23
N ALA A 98 -2.37 7.26 8.45
CA ALA A 98 -1.87 8.23 9.43
C ALA A 98 -1.96 7.71 10.86
N ALA A 99 -2.89 6.80 11.14
CA ALA A 99 -3.11 6.34 12.49
C ALA A 99 -2.19 5.18 12.86
N LYS A 100 -2.01 4.23 11.95
CA LYS A 100 -1.28 3.00 12.26
C LYS A 100 0.12 2.94 11.64
N GLY A 101 0.47 3.91 10.82
CA GLY A 101 1.75 3.88 10.13
C GLY A 101 1.76 2.82 9.04
N ILE A 102 2.71 1.92 9.10
CA ILE A 102 2.85 0.84 8.12
C ILE A 102 2.19 -0.41 8.68
N VAL A 103 1.29 -0.99 7.89
CA VAL A 103 0.64 -2.25 8.22
C VAL A 103 0.98 -3.26 7.13
N GLU A 104 1.59 -4.35 7.53
CA GLU A 104 2.02 -5.37 6.58
C GLU A 104 0.82 -6.14 6.05
N VAL A 105 0.83 -6.43 4.74
CA VAL A 105 -0.20 -7.23 4.08
C VAL A 105 0.41 -8.59 3.78
N THR A 106 -0.23 -9.64 4.27
CA THR A 106 0.28 -11.01 4.10
C THR A 106 -0.41 -11.78 3.00
N ASN A 107 -1.57 -11.29 2.55
CA ASN A 107 -2.34 -11.99 1.53
C ASN A 107 -3.21 -11.00 0.77
N LEU A 108 -3.16 -11.06 -0.55
CA LEU A 108 -4.04 -10.29 -1.44
C LEU A 108 -4.80 -11.32 -2.27
N ASN A 109 -6.03 -11.62 -1.87
CA ASN A 109 -6.83 -12.70 -2.43
C ASN A 109 -6.01 -13.99 -2.36
N ASN A 110 -5.60 -14.52 -3.49
CA ASN A 110 -4.83 -15.76 -3.54
C ASN A 110 -3.34 -15.50 -3.78
N ILE A 111 -2.90 -14.25 -3.69
CA ILE A 111 -1.49 -13.90 -3.83
C ILE A 111 -0.90 -13.85 -2.42
N THR A 112 -0.04 -14.81 -2.11
CA THR A 112 0.57 -14.88 -0.78
C THR A 112 1.99 -14.37 -0.86
N ARG A 113 2.35 -13.49 0.08
CA ARG A 113 3.71 -12.98 0.16
C ARG A 113 4.68 -14.13 0.46
N PRO A 114 5.80 -14.22 -0.25
CA PRO A 114 6.80 -15.25 0.07
C PRO A 114 7.32 -15.10 1.49
N THR A 115 7.78 -16.19 2.06
CA THR A 115 8.28 -16.19 3.43
C THR A 115 9.67 -15.56 3.56
N GLN A 116 10.42 -15.47 2.47
CA GLN A 116 11.76 -14.92 2.56
C GLN A 116 11.72 -13.41 2.77
N THR A 117 12.66 -12.92 3.54
CA THR A 117 12.71 -11.52 3.94
C THR A 117 13.20 -10.63 2.81
N ASN A 118 12.51 -9.54 2.58
CA ASN A 118 12.95 -8.52 1.65
C ASN A 118 13.84 -7.52 2.39
N LYS A 119 15.03 -7.23 1.85
CA LYS A 119 16.00 -6.38 2.52
C LYS A 119 15.62 -4.91 2.52
N LEU A 120 14.79 -4.49 1.57
CA LEU A 120 14.39 -3.08 1.49
C LEU A 120 13.33 -2.72 2.51
N PHE A 121 12.44 -3.66 2.83
CA PHE A 121 11.31 -3.37 3.68
C PHE A 121 11.73 -2.87 5.06
N PRO A 122 12.69 -3.52 5.75
CA PRO A 122 13.15 -2.99 7.04
C PRO A 122 13.74 -1.59 6.94
N LYS A 123 14.47 -1.28 5.86
CA LYS A 123 15.03 0.05 5.68
C LYS A 123 13.95 1.09 5.49
N ILE A 124 12.93 0.76 4.72
CA ILE A 124 11.80 1.66 4.49
C ILE A 124 11.07 1.92 5.80
N LYS A 125 10.81 0.87 6.58
CA LYS A 125 10.11 1.01 7.85
C LYS A 125 10.91 1.87 8.83
N GLU A 126 12.21 1.64 8.91
CA GLU A 126 13.07 2.40 9.81
C GLU A 126 13.06 3.89 9.44
N GLU A 127 13.25 4.19 8.16
CA GLU A 127 13.28 5.57 7.70
C GLU A 127 11.90 6.24 7.87
N PHE A 128 10.83 5.48 7.61
CA PHE A 128 9.48 5.98 7.79
C PHE A 128 9.26 6.40 9.25
N HIS A 129 9.63 5.55 10.19
CA HIS A 129 9.45 5.86 11.61
C HIS A 129 10.31 7.04 12.03
N ARG A 130 11.52 7.13 11.49
CA ARG A 130 12.39 8.26 11.78
C ARG A 130 11.80 9.56 11.28
N LEU A 131 11.18 9.54 10.10
CA LEU A 131 10.51 10.73 9.56
C LEU A 131 9.26 11.10 10.34
N MET A 132 8.63 10.11 10.97
CA MET A 132 7.45 10.35 11.80
C MET A 132 7.81 10.96 13.16
N GLU A 133 9.04 10.77 13.62
CA GLU A 133 9.47 11.25 14.93
C GLU A 133 10.03 12.65 14.86
N TRP A 134 9.42 13.51 14.11
CA TRP A 134 9.97 14.81 13.94
C TRP A 134 9.59 15.66 15.06
N ASP A 135 9.44 15.57 16.03
CA ASP A 135 9.19 16.50 17.01
C ASP A 135 10.31 16.93 17.84
#